data_3cbe897e35ff493d3ad6f19619750689
#
_entry.id   3cbe897e35ff493d3ad6f19619750689
#
_cell.length_a   1.000
_cell.length_b   1.000
_cell.length_c   1.000
_cell.angle_alpha   90.00
_cell.angle_beta   90.00
_cell.angle_gamma   90.00
#
_symmetry.space_group_name_H-M   'P 1'
#
loop_
_entity.id
_entity.type
_entity.pdbx_description
1 polymer ?
#
loop_
_entity_poly.entity_id
_entity_poly.type
_entity_poly.pdbx_seq_one_letter_code
_entity_poly.pdbx_strand_id
1 'polypeptide(L)'
;MPSPDVVALVVAAEQLGYDYCMVADEGVHPDIYACLGAAARETKRIQLGVMTNGYTRHPAVTAAALATVNELSGGRSVATVLAGGSMVLGPMAIERRRPFRVIADTITVLEKLWSGETTSWRGEHCSLDEAQLGMGAQDIPIWIAGRGPLVLGLAGEVADGLICTVKPAVGAAIELAERSAKRAGRPAPRPMYLGRICYTAELLEGQRRTLSYVLMDSPRRVLRSLGLDEDHIVIVEQAARTNNPGRVDPLVTDELLRRYQITGTPKECEAEVARMVTAHNLHAVLIDALSMDLDENLSVISNSLPIIKGTLT
;
A
#
# COMPACT_ATOMS: atom_id res chain seq x y z
N MET A 1 4.50 16.56 3.15
CA MET A 1 3.44 17.32 3.87
C MET A 1 3.87 17.44 5.33
N PRO A 2 3.67 18.58 6.04
CA PRO A 2 3.95 18.74 7.47
C PRO A 2 3.13 17.78 8.33
N SER A 3 3.65 17.40 9.52
CA SER A 3 2.94 16.45 10.41
C SER A 3 1.54 16.91 10.83
N PRO A 4 1.29 18.21 11.15
CA PRO A 4 -0.06 18.69 11.44
C PRO A 4 -1.04 18.49 10.28
N ASP A 5 -0.57 18.67 9.03
CA ASP A 5 -1.39 18.52 7.83
C ASP A 5 -1.73 17.05 7.57
N VAL A 6 -0.83 16.12 7.90
CA VAL A 6 -1.13 14.68 7.85
C VAL A 6 -2.28 14.36 8.81
N VAL A 7 -2.24 14.86 10.04
CA VAL A 7 -3.32 14.66 11.02
C VAL A 7 -4.62 15.29 10.53
N ALA A 8 -4.58 16.53 10.04
CA ALA A 8 -5.75 17.23 9.50
C ALA A 8 -6.40 16.46 8.34
N LEU A 9 -5.59 15.90 7.44
CA LEU A 9 -6.09 15.09 6.32
C LEU A 9 -6.80 13.82 6.79
N VAL A 10 -6.28 13.12 7.80
CA VAL A 10 -6.92 11.93 8.40
C VAL A 10 -8.26 12.30 9.02
N VAL A 11 -8.31 13.39 9.78
CA VAL A 11 -9.55 13.89 10.40
C VAL A 11 -10.59 14.25 9.34
N ALA A 12 -10.16 14.98 8.29
CA ALA A 12 -11.04 15.33 7.18
C ALA A 12 -11.57 14.09 6.44
N ALA A 13 -10.75 13.06 6.24
CA ALA A 13 -11.18 11.80 5.62
C ALA A 13 -12.30 11.14 6.45
N GLU A 14 -12.19 11.10 7.77
CA GLU A 14 -13.27 10.60 8.64
C GLU A 14 -14.54 11.44 8.52
N GLN A 15 -14.41 12.76 8.51
CA GLN A 15 -15.57 13.68 8.40
C GLN A 15 -16.30 13.51 7.06
N LEU A 16 -15.56 13.28 5.98
CA LEU A 16 -16.11 12.97 4.68
C LEU A 16 -16.78 11.59 4.64
N GLY A 17 -16.44 10.68 5.55
CA GLY A 17 -17.02 9.35 5.68
C GLY A 17 -16.22 8.25 4.98
N TYR A 18 -14.90 8.40 4.89
CA TYR A 18 -14.00 7.30 4.54
C TYR A 18 -13.88 6.30 5.69
N ASP A 19 -13.77 5.01 5.34
CA ASP A 19 -13.63 3.92 6.32
C ASP A 19 -12.18 3.65 6.68
N TYR A 20 -11.24 3.95 5.76
CA TYR A 20 -9.81 3.67 5.91
C TYR A 20 -8.98 4.90 5.56
N CYS A 21 -7.94 5.16 6.34
CA CYS A 21 -6.85 6.04 5.97
C CYS A 21 -5.53 5.27 6.10
N MET A 22 -4.84 5.05 4.97
CA MET A 22 -3.59 4.32 4.90
C MET A 22 -2.45 5.29 4.66
N VAL A 23 -1.54 5.46 5.60
CA VAL A 23 -0.41 6.39 5.49
C VAL A 23 0.89 5.61 5.24
N ALA A 24 1.65 6.03 4.22
CA ALA A 24 2.89 5.35 3.86
C ALA A 24 4.06 5.77 4.77
N ASP A 25 4.83 4.78 5.26
CA ASP A 25 6.11 4.99 5.97
C ASP A 25 7.21 5.23 4.94
N GLU A 26 7.48 6.49 4.66
CA GLU A 26 8.43 6.95 3.63
C GLU A 26 9.78 7.37 4.22
N GLY A 27 10.14 6.85 5.38
CA GLY A 27 11.45 6.93 5.99
C GLY A 27 11.86 8.31 6.46
N VAL A 28 12.39 9.17 5.56
CA VAL A 28 12.90 10.53 5.91
C VAL A 28 11.79 11.60 5.94
N HIS A 29 10.56 11.22 5.70
CA HIS A 29 9.38 12.07 5.88
C HIS A 29 8.89 12.05 7.34
N PRO A 30 7.83 12.81 7.72
CA PRO A 30 7.29 12.77 9.07
C PRO A 30 7.03 11.35 9.57
N ASP A 31 7.34 11.08 10.85
CA ASP A 31 7.05 9.78 11.45
C ASP A 31 5.54 9.55 11.50
N ILE A 32 5.07 8.64 10.66
CA ILE A 32 3.64 8.39 10.48
C ILE A 32 2.99 7.75 11.71
N TYR A 33 3.74 7.03 12.53
CA TYR A 33 3.21 6.42 13.76
C TYR A 33 2.87 7.51 14.77
N ALA A 34 3.71 8.56 14.86
CA ALA A 34 3.41 9.74 15.68
C ALA A 34 2.19 10.50 15.15
N CYS A 35 2.10 10.71 13.81
CA CYS A 35 0.94 11.35 13.18
C CYS A 35 -0.34 10.55 13.40
N LEU A 36 -0.32 9.23 13.23
CA LEU A 36 -1.47 8.36 13.45
C LEU A 36 -1.86 8.27 14.92
N GLY A 37 -0.88 8.32 15.85
CA GLY A 37 -1.15 8.43 17.28
C GLY A 37 -1.92 9.70 17.63
N ALA A 38 -1.55 10.85 17.04
CA ALA A 38 -2.30 12.10 17.17
C ALA A 38 -3.70 11.99 16.56
N ALA A 39 -3.80 11.51 15.31
CA ALA A 39 -5.08 11.33 14.61
C ALA A 39 -6.02 10.35 15.35
N ALA A 40 -5.48 9.32 16.01
CA ALA A 40 -6.24 8.36 16.80
C ALA A 40 -7.07 9.02 17.91
N ARG A 41 -6.56 10.13 18.46
CA ARG A 41 -7.25 10.88 19.52
C ARG A 41 -8.33 11.81 18.98
N GLU A 42 -8.22 12.23 17.72
CA GLU A 42 -9.13 13.17 17.07
C GLU A 42 -10.22 12.47 16.24
N THR A 43 -10.04 11.18 15.96
CA THR A 43 -10.98 10.36 15.17
C THR A 43 -11.67 9.29 16.01
N LYS A 44 -12.79 8.74 15.53
CA LYS A 44 -13.61 7.76 16.26
C LYS A 44 -13.95 6.48 15.48
N ARG A 45 -13.90 6.52 14.14
CA ARG A 45 -14.42 5.44 13.28
C ARG A 45 -13.41 4.97 12.25
N ILE A 46 -12.69 5.88 11.62
CA ILE A 46 -11.78 5.57 10.52
C ILE A 46 -10.69 4.61 10.98
N GLN A 47 -10.44 3.58 10.18
CA GLN A 47 -9.33 2.66 10.38
C GLN A 47 -8.01 3.35 10.05
N LEU A 48 -7.04 3.27 10.93
CA LEU A 48 -5.76 3.95 10.84
C LEU A 48 -4.68 2.96 10.39
N GLY A 49 -4.40 2.96 9.09
CA GLY A 49 -3.49 2.03 8.49
C GLY A 49 -2.09 2.61 8.26
N VAL A 50 -1.09 1.77 8.47
CA VAL A 50 0.29 2.05 8.08
C VAL A 50 0.65 1.20 6.89
N MET A 51 1.23 1.81 5.84
CA MET A 51 1.87 1.09 4.75
C MET A 51 3.38 1.10 4.97
N THR A 52 3.92 0.02 5.51
CA THR A 52 5.32 -0.07 5.99
C THR A 52 6.12 -1.16 5.29
N ASN A 53 7.43 -1.11 5.49
CA ASN A 53 8.37 -2.10 4.99
C ASN A 53 9.37 -2.49 6.10
N GLY A 54 10.01 -3.64 5.96
CA GLY A 54 10.99 -4.13 6.94
C GLY A 54 12.41 -3.56 6.79
N TYR A 55 12.67 -2.66 5.83
CA TYR A 55 14.02 -2.13 5.61
C TYR A 55 14.30 -0.87 6.42
N THR A 56 13.32 0.02 6.55
CA THR A 56 13.49 1.34 7.17
C THR A 56 13.40 1.30 8.68
N ARG A 57 12.75 0.27 9.22
CA ARG A 57 12.51 0.10 10.66
C ARG A 57 12.54 -1.38 11.03
N HIS A 58 13.17 -1.72 12.15
CA HIS A 58 13.13 -3.11 12.63
C HIS A 58 11.68 -3.52 12.91
N PRO A 59 11.22 -4.70 12.41
CA PRO A 59 9.81 -5.12 12.55
C PRO A 59 9.29 -5.16 13.99
N ALA A 60 10.14 -5.44 14.98
CA ALA A 60 9.73 -5.38 16.38
C ALA A 60 9.38 -3.96 16.86
N VAL A 61 10.09 -2.94 16.34
CA VAL A 61 9.76 -1.53 16.64
C VAL A 61 8.47 -1.13 15.94
N THR A 62 8.24 -1.62 14.73
CA THR A 62 6.97 -1.46 14.00
C THR A 62 5.80 -2.10 14.76
N ALA A 63 5.99 -3.32 15.30
CA ALA A 63 4.99 -4.00 16.09
C ALA A 63 4.56 -3.18 17.33
N ALA A 64 5.53 -2.65 18.07
CA ALA A 64 5.26 -1.82 19.24
C ALA A 64 4.58 -0.48 18.89
N ALA A 65 5.04 0.19 17.81
CA ALA A 65 4.46 1.44 17.36
C ALA A 65 3.00 1.28 16.91
N LEU A 66 2.70 0.24 16.13
CA LEU A 66 1.33 -0.07 15.71
C LEU A 66 0.42 -0.48 16.87
N ALA A 67 0.94 -1.25 17.84
CA ALA A 67 0.20 -1.57 19.06
C ALA A 67 -0.15 -0.30 19.85
N THR A 68 0.78 0.67 19.92
CA THR A 68 0.50 1.98 20.56
C THR A 68 -0.62 2.73 19.84
N VAL A 69 -0.59 2.80 18.50
CA VAL A 69 -1.67 3.41 17.72
C VAL A 69 -2.98 2.65 17.92
N ASN A 70 -2.93 1.32 18.02
CA ASN A 70 -4.09 0.47 18.27
C ASN A 70 -4.75 0.80 19.60
N GLU A 71 -3.98 0.89 20.69
CA GLU A 71 -4.49 1.30 22.00
C GLU A 71 -5.10 2.71 21.96
N LEU A 72 -4.36 3.70 21.41
CA LEU A 72 -4.81 5.10 21.32
C LEU A 72 -6.10 5.25 20.50
N SER A 73 -6.29 4.41 19.49
CA SER A 73 -7.45 4.44 18.61
C SER A 73 -8.63 3.58 19.12
N GLY A 74 -8.43 2.73 20.13
CA GLY A 74 -9.45 1.79 20.60
C GLY A 74 -9.67 0.64 19.62
N GLY A 75 -8.59 0.10 19.03
CA GLY A 75 -8.65 -1.11 18.19
C GLY A 75 -8.85 -0.83 16.70
N ARG A 76 -8.45 0.36 16.17
CA ARG A 76 -8.66 0.75 14.77
C ARG A 76 -7.41 0.73 13.89
N SER A 77 -6.34 0.07 14.34
CA SER A 77 -5.10 -0.01 13.53
C SER A 77 -5.16 -1.09 12.47
N VAL A 78 -4.47 -0.85 11.37
CA VAL A 78 -4.23 -1.82 10.28
C VAL A 78 -2.77 -1.79 9.88
N ALA A 79 -2.13 -2.95 9.76
CA ALA A 79 -0.77 -3.07 9.25
C ALA A 79 -0.79 -3.47 7.78
N THR A 80 -0.25 -2.65 6.88
CA THR A 80 0.02 -3.07 5.50
C THR A 80 1.51 -3.22 5.29
N VAL A 81 1.95 -4.43 4.97
CA VAL A 81 3.34 -4.74 4.70
C VAL A 81 3.59 -4.78 3.19
N LEU A 82 4.65 -4.11 2.75
CA LEU A 82 5.05 -4.04 1.35
C LEU A 82 6.56 -4.15 1.17
N ALA A 83 7.00 -4.28 -0.08
CA ALA A 83 8.40 -4.57 -0.41
C ALA A 83 9.37 -3.39 -0.29
N GLY A 84 8.89 -2.20 0.09
CA GLY A 84 9.64 -0.96 -0.04
C GLY A 84 9.87 -0.58 -1.52
N GLY A 85 9.65 0.66 -1.87
CA GLY A 85 9.86 1.18 -3.22
C GLY A 85 11.22 1.87 -3.36
N SER A 86 11.76 1.91 -4.59
CA SER A 86 13.02 2.60 -4.90
C SER A 86 12.95 4.11 -4.61
N MET A 87 11.76 4.72 -4.70
CA MET A 87 11.52 6.11 -4.34
C MET A 87 11.78 6.39 -2.86
N VAL A 88 11.46 5.41 -1.98
CA VAL A 88 11.64 5.51 -0.53
C VAL A 88 13.04 5.08 -0.10
N LEU A 89 13.51 3.93 -0.57
CA LEU A 89 14.77 3.33 -0.14
C LEU A 89 16.00 4.00 -0.76
N GLY A 90 15.88 4.50 -2.00
CA GLY A 90 16.97 5.12 -2.73
C GLY A 90 17.60 6.33 -2.02
N PRO A 91 16.82 7.34 -1.58
CA PRO A 91 17.35 8.49 -0.85
C PRO A 91 18.08 8.13 0.45
N MET A 92 17.72 7.01 1.08
CA MET A 92 18.38 6.50 2.29
C MET A 92 19.57 5.59 2.00
N ALA A 93 19.93 5.39 0.73
CA ALA A 93 20.95 4.44 0.28
C ALA A 93 20.72 3.01 0.79
N ILE A 94 19.47 2.62 0.99
CA ILE A 94 19.09 1.27 1.41
C ILE A 94 18.91 0.38 0.18
N GLU A 95 19.73 -0.67 0.10
CA GLU A 95 19.61 -1.65 -0.98
C GLU A 95 18.42 -2.59 -0.75
N ARG A 96 17.54 -2.70 -1.75
CA ARG A 96 16.37 -3.58 -1.71
C ARG A 96 16.75 -5.03 -2.00
N ARG A 97 17.33 -5.70 -1.01
CA ARG A 97 17.73 -7.11 -1.10
C ARG A 97 16.63 -8.04 -0.62
N ARG A 98 16.36 -9.12 -1.38
CA ARG A 98 15.43 -10.20 -1.00
C ARG A 98 14.05 -9.72 -0.52
N PRO A 99 13.34 -8.85 -1.26
CA PRO A 99 12.13 -8.19 -0.75
C PRO A 99 11.04 -9.14 -0.27
N PHE A 100 10.91 -10.32 -0.88
CA PHE A 100 9.99 -11.35 -0.42
C PHE A 100 10.32 -11.83 1.01
N ARG A 101 11.61 -12.07 1.31
CA ARG A 101 12.03 -12.51 2.65
C ARG A 101 11.82 -11.43 3.69
N VAL A 102 12.11 -10.18 3.34
CA VAL A 102 11.86 -9.03 4.24
C VAL A 102 10.39 -8.92 4.60
N ILE A 103 9.47 -9.05 3.62
CA ILE A 103 8.03 -9.06 3.88
C ILE A 103 7.65 -10.22 4.79
N ALA A 104 8.08 -11.45 4.47
CA ALA A 104 7.73 -12.65 5.23
C ALA A 104 8.22 -12.57 6.68
N ASP A 105 9.49 -12.17 6.87
CA ASP A 105 10.08 -12.01 8.20
C ASP A 105 9.38 -10.90 9.00
N THR A 106 9.04 -9.78 8.33
CA THR A 106 8.30 -8.69 8.98
C THR A 106 6.97 -9.18 9.51
N ILE A 107 6.18 -9.88 8.69
CA ILE A 107 4.87 -10.40 9.09
C ILE A 107 5.02 -11.39 10.25
N THR A 108 5.97 -12.32 10.16
CA THR A 108 6.21 -13.28 11.23
C THR A 108 6.56 -12.61 12.55
N VAL A 109 7.36 -11.53 12.52
CA VAL A 109 7.70 -10.76 13.74
C VAL A 109 6.48 -10.04 14.29
N LEU A 110 5.64 -9.43 13.45
CA LEU A 110 4.40 -8.79 13.87
C LEU A 110 3.48 -9.80 14.56
N GLU A 111 3.17 -10.93 13.91
CA GLU A 111 2.30 -11.98 14.45
C GLU A 111 2.81 -12.52 15.80
N LYS A 112 4.12 -12.82 15.88
CA LYS A 112 4.74 -13.35 17.10
C LYS A 112 4.67 -12.36 18.27
N LEU A 113 4.96 -11.10 18.04
CA LEU A 113 4.89 -10.08 19.10
C LEU A 113 3.46 -9.75 19.49
N TRP A 114 2.53 -9.75 18.53
CA TRP A 114 1.12 -9.51 18.79
C TRP A 114 0.40 -10.69 19.42
N SER A 115 1.01 -11.88 19.50
CA SER A 115 0.49 -12.95 20.35
C SER A 115 0.52 -12.59 21.85
N GLY A 116 1.38 -11.63 22.23
CA GLY A 116 1.61 -11.25 23.64
C GLY A 116 2.55 -12.20 24.39
N GLU A 117 2.98 -13.28 23.76
CA GLU A 117 3.89 -14.26 24.36
C GLU A 117 5.35 -13.85 24.21
N THR A 118 6.21 -14.30 25.16
CA THR A 118 7.67 -14.20 24.97
C THR A 118 8.09 -15.13 23.84
N THR A 119 8.84 -14.61 22.89
CA THR A 119 9.20 -15.34 21.68
C THR A 119 10.65 -15.14 21.27
N SER A 120 11.30 -16.24 20.85
CA SER A 120 12.56 -16.24 20.13
C SER A 120 12.33 -16.78 18.72
N TRP A 121 12.92 -16.15 17.72
CA TRP A 121 12.78 -16.55 16.33
C TRP A 121 13.97 -16.08 15.50
N ARG A 122 14.35 -16.86 14.50
CA ARG A 122 15.45 -16.53 13.59
C ARG A 122 14.95 -16.56 12.15
N GLY A 123 14.94 -15.40 11.49
CA GLY A 123 14.67 -15.23 10.07
C GLY A 123 15.93 -14.96 9.26
N GLU A 124 15.74 -14.74 7.96
CA GLU A 124 16.82 -14.35 7.05
C GLU A 124 17.14 -12.84 7.13
N HIS A 125 16.16 -12.02 7.44
CA HIS A 125 16.27 -10.57 7.49
C HIS A 125 16.45 -10.05 8.92
N CYS A 126 15.72 -10.56 9.86
CA CYS A 126 15.78 -10.15 11.27
C CYS A 126 15.54 -11.34 12.21
N SER A 127 15.74 -11.12 13.50
CA SER A 127 15.56 -12.15 14.53
C SER A 127 14.98 -11.53 15.80
N LEU A 128 14.39 -12.38 16.64
CA LEU A 128 13.96 -12.06 18.00
C LEU A 128 14.68 -12.99 19.00
N ASP A 129 14.98 -12.50 20.18
CA ASP A 129 15.55 -13.25 21.27
C ASP A 129 14.84 -12.88 22.58
N GLU A 130 14.07 -13.82 23.14
CA GLU A 130 13.24 -13.64 24.33
C GLU A 130 12.43 -12.33 24.35
N ALA A 131 11.97 -11.90 23.16
CA ALA A 131 11.25 -10.65 22.98
C ALA A 131 9.78 -10.80 23.36
N GLN A 132 9.22 -9.82 24.03
CA GLN A 132 7.80 -9.74 24.38
C GLN A 132 7.28 -8.32 24.19
N LEU A 133 6.06 -8.20 23.67
CA LEU A 133 5.40 -6.91 23.57
C LEU A 133 4.87 -6.50 24.96
N GLY A 134 5.31 -5.33 25.47
CA GLY A 134 4.93 -4.85 26.80
C GLY A 134 3.44 -4.47 26.97
N MET A 135 2.69 -4.47 25.87
CA MET A 135 1.26 -4.11 25.82
C MET A 135 0.32 -5.34 25.71
N GLY A 136 0.88 -6.56 25.85
CA GLY A 136 0.11 -7.79 25.69
C GLY A 136 -0.32 -8.11 24.26
N ALA A 137 -1.27 -9.03 24.11
CA ALA A 137 -1.77 -9.45 22.81
C ALA A 137 -2.48 -8.32 22.07
N GLN A 138 -2.31 -8.27 20.74
CA GLN A 138 -2.93 -7.30 19.85
C GLN A 138 -3.70 -8.01 18.74
N ASP A 139 -4.89 -7.51 18.42
CA ASP A 139 -5.68 -7.93 17.25
C ASP A 139 -5.60 -6.83 16.19
N ILE A 140 -4.54 -6.87 15.41
CA ILE A 140 -4.28 -5.89 14.33
C ILE A 140 -4.26 -6.64 13.00
N PRO A 141 -5.21 -6.39 12.08
CA PRO A 141 -5.23 -7.08 10.80
C PRO A 141 -3.99 -6.75 9.97
N ILE A 142 -3.45 -7.77 9.32
CA ILE A 142 -2.29 -7.68 8.44
C ILE A 142 -2.74 -7.71 6.99
N TRP A 143 -2.43 -6.66 6.26
CA TRP A 143 -2.63 -6.57 4.82
C TRP A 143 -1.29 -6.64 4.10
N ILE A 144 -1.31 -7.08 2.86
CA ILE A 144 -0.13 -7.08 1.99
C ILE A 144 -0.44 -6.28 0.73
N ALA A 145 0.46 -5.34 0.39
CA ALA A 145 0.46 -4.68 -0.91
C ALA A 145 1.58 -5.23 -1.78
N GLY A 146 1.25 -5.75 -2.97
CA GLY A 146 2.25 -6.37 -3.81
C GLY A 146 1.83 -6.56 -5.26
N ARG A 147 2.84 -6.86 -6.11
CA ARG A 147 2.67 -7.05 -7.56
C ARG A 147 3.27 -8.36 -8.05
N GLY A 148 4.31 -8.86 -7.37
CA GLY A 148 5.02 -10.06 -7.76
C GLY A 148 4.32 -11.34 -7.28
N PRO A 149 4.44 -12.45 -8.04
CA PRO A 149 3.70 -13.67 -7.76
C PRO A 149 4.02 -14.28 -6.39
N LEU A 150 5.26 -14.16 -5.91
CA LEU A 150 5.64 -14.65 -4.58
C LEU A 150 4.92 -13.88 -3.46
N VAL A 151 4.87 -12.54 -3.57
CA VAL A 151 4.21 -11.67 -2.57
C VAL A 151 2.70 -11.86 -2.61
N LEU A 152 2.12 -11.99 -3.81
CA LEU A 152 0.69 -12.28 -3.98
C LEU A 152 0.32 -13.68 -3.42
N GLY A 153 1.22 -14.67 -3.59
CA GLY A 153 1.06 -15.99 -2.98
C GLY A 153 1.10 -15.91 -1.46
N LEU A 154 2.07 -15.20 -0.90
CA LEU A 154 2.20 -14.97 0.54
C LEU A 154 0.96 -14.27 1.11
N ALA A 155 0.40 -13.30 0.39
CA ALA A 155 -0.84 -12.65 0.82
C ALA A 155 -1.98 -13.65 1.02
N GLY A 156 -2.13 -14.62 0.12
CA GLY A 156 -3.08 -15.71 0.30
C GLY A 156 -2.78 -16.62 1.50
N GLU A 157 -1.51 -16.80 1.81
CA GLU A 157 -1.08 -17.72 2.88
C GLU A 157 -1.21 -17.12 4.28
N VAL A 158 -1.07 -15.78 4.43
CA VAL A 158 -0.98 -15.18 5.78
C VAL A 158 -1.82 -13.92 5.98
N ALA A 159 -2.23 -13.19 4.91
CA ALA A 159 -2.83 -11.88 5.08
C ALA A 159 -4.37 -11.91 5.23
N ASP A 160 -4.91 -10.90 5.92
CA ASP A 160 -6.34 -10.63 6.04
C ASP A 160 -6.86 -9.78 4.87
N GLY A 161 -5.98 -9.01 4.24
CA GLY A 161 -6.28 -8.19 3.08
C GLY A 161 -5.16 -8.14 2.04
N LEU A 162 -5.55 -7.97 0.78
CA LEU A 162 -4.64 -7.82 -0.36
C LEU A 162 -4.90 -6.49 -1.06
N ILE A 163 -3.89 -5.62 -1.13
CA ILE A 163 -3.95 -4.38 -1.89
C ILE A 163 -3.31 -4.58 -3.26
N CYS A 164 -4.13 -4.51 -4.30
CA CYS A 164 -3.73 -4.55 -5.70
C CYS A 164 -3.48 -3.12 -6.20
N THR A 165 -2.33 -2.87 -6.84
CA THR A 165 -1.93 -1.52 -7.30
C THR A 165 -1.80 -1.39 -8.81
N VAL A 166 -2.08 -2.43 -9.58
CA VAL A 166 -1.92 -2.46 -11.05
C VAL A 166 -3.26 -2.80 -11.69
N LYS A 167 -3.97 -1.80 -12.17
CA LYS A 167 -5.33 -1.93 -12.70
C LYS A 167 -5.54 -3.11 -13.66
N PRO A 168 -4.74 -3.30 -14.73
CA PRO A 168 -4.96 -4.41 -15.64
C PRO A 168 -4.61 -5.80 -15.08
N ALA A 169 -3.97 -5.88 -13.92
CA ALA A 169 -3.54 -7.13 -13.30
C ALA A 169 -4.36 -7.52 -12.04
N VAL A 170 -5.37 -6.73 -11.66
CA VAL A 170 -6.16 -6.94 -10.43
C VAL A 170 -6.74 -8.34 -10.36
N GLY A 171 -7.46 -8.80 -11.39
CA GLY A 171 -8.08 -10.13 -11.40
C GLY A 171 -7.05 -11.27 -11.22
N ALA A 172 -5.95 -11.22 -11.99
CA ALA A 172 -4.89 -12.23 -11.89
C ALA A 172 -4.18 -12.23 -10.51
N ALA A 173 -4.08 -11.07 -9.86
CA ALA A 173 -3.50 -10.95 -8.52
C ALA A 173 -4.41 -11.60 -7.47
N ILE A 174 -5.72 -11.31 -7.53
CA ILE A 174 -6.73 -11.89 -6.63
C ILE A 174 -6.78 -13.40 -6.79
N GLU A 175 -6.92 -13.92 -8.01
CA GLU A 175 -6.95 -15.36 -8.28
C GLU A 175 -5.71 -16.10 -7.75
N LEU A 176 -4.52 -15.46 -7.82
CA LEU A 176 -3.30 -16.06 -7.30
C LEU A 176 -3.34 -16.15 -5.77
N ALA A 177 -3.77 -15.09 -5.10
CA ALA A 177 -3.91 -15.08 -3.64
C ALA A 177 -4.99 -16.08 -3.17
N GLU A 178 -6.13 -16.15 -3.83
CA GLU A 178 -7.20 -17.12 -3.53
C GLU A 178 -6.71 -18.57 -3.65
N ARG A 179 -5.98 -18.90 -4.73
CA ARG A 179 -5.40 -20.24 -4.88
C ARG A 179 -4.40 -20.57 -3.77
N SER A 180 -3.62 -19.58 -3.31
CA SER A 180 -2.66 -19.77 -2.23
C SER A 180 -3.37 -19.92 -0.88
N ALA A 181 -4.40 -19.12 -0.61
CA ALA A 181 -5.24 -19.23 0.59
C ALA A 181 -5.90 -20.61 0.69
N LYS A 182 -6.46 -21.08 -0.44
CA LYS A 182 -7.05 -22.43 -0.50
C LYS A 182 -6.04 -23.53 -0.19
N ARG A 183 -4.78 -23.42 -0.68
CA ARG A 183 -3.70 -24.38 -0.37
C ARG A 183 -3.29 -24.34 1.09
N ALA A 184 -3.32 -23.15 1.69
CA ALA A 184 -3.01 -22.93 3.11
C ALA A 184 -4.18 -23.27 4.05
N GLY A 185 -5.35 -23.64 3.52
CA GLY A 185 -6.55 -23.93 4.32
C GLY A 185 -7.13 -22.69 5.03
N ARG A 186 -6.92 -21.49 4.46
CA ARG A 186 -7.39 -20.21 5.02
C ARG A 186 -8.48 -19.57 4.15
N PRO A 187 -9.30 -18.67 4.73
CA PRO A 187 -10.11 -17.74 3.95
C PRO A 187 -9.21 -16.91 3.03
N ALA A 188 -9.71 -16.56 1.84
CA ALA A 188 -9.01 -15.66 0.94
C ALA A 188 -8.91 -14.24 1.56
N PRO A 189 -7.78 -13.52 1.35
CA PRO A 189 -7.66 -12.15 1.83
C PRO A 189 -8.67 -11.24 1.13
N ARG A 190 -9.20 -10.23 1.84
CA ARG A 190 -10.14 -9.25 1.27
C ARG A 190 -9.44 -8.45 0.17
N PRO A 191 -9.91 -8.47 -1.08
CA PRO A 191 -9.24 -7.77 -2.16
C PRO A 191 -9.59 -6.28 -2.13
N MET A 192 -8.57 -5.44 -2.31
CA MET A 192 -8.69 -4.00 -2.40
C MET A 192 -7.90 -3.49 -3.60
N TYR A 193 -8.33 -2.38 -4.16
CA TYR A 193 -7.59 -1.68 -5.20
C TYR A 193 -7.09 -0.34 -4.67
N LEU A 194 -5.82 -0.04 -4.89
CA LEU A 194 -5.20 1.26 -4.60
C LEU A 194 -4.76 1.89 -5.92
N GLY A 195 -5.24 3.10 -6.19
CA GLY A 195 -4.83 3.89 -7.34
C GLY A 195 -5.38 5.30 -7.32
N ARG A 196 -4.92 6.11 -8.28
CA ARG A 196 -5.43 7.47 -8.47
C ARG A 196 -6.69 7.45 -9.34
N ILE A 197 -7.69 8.25 -8.96
CA ILE A 197 -8.81 8.60 -9.82
C ILE A 197 -8.50 9.96 -10.47
N CYS A 198 -8.14 9.92 -11.74
CA CYS A 198 -7.71 11.09 -12.51
C CYS A 198 -8.89 11.62 -13.33
N TYR A 199 -9.77 12.37 -12.67
CA TYR A 199 -10.95 12.99 -13.30
C TYR A 199 -10.64 14.34 -13.98
N THR A 200 -9.38 14.78 -13.97
CA THR A 200 -8.85 15.91 -14.76
C THR A 200 -7.51 15.55 -15.40
N ALA A 201 -7.11 16.31 -16.42
CA ALA A 201 -5.84 16.12 -17.11
C ALA A 201 -4.62 16.39 -16.19
N GLU A 202 -4.74 17.36 -15.31
CA GLU A 202 -3.69 17.73 -14.34
C GLU A 202 -3.42 16.60 -13.36
N LEU A 203 -4.47 15.96 -12.85
CA LEU A 203 -4.34 14.80 -11.95
C LEU A 203 -3.64 13.63 -12.67
N LEU A 204 -3.93 13.43 -13.96
CA LEU A 204 -3.29 12.37 -14.75
C LEU A 204 -1.81 12.69 -14.99
N GLU A 205 -1.50 13.92 -15.40
CA GLU A 205 -0.13 14.36 -15.66
C GLU A 205 0.74 14.26 -14.39
N GLY A 206 0.19 14.61 -13.23
CA GLY A 206 0.85 14.48 -11.93
C GLY A 206 1.29 13.06 -11.58
N GLN A 207 0.75 12.02 -12.26
CA GLN A 207 1.13 10.63 -12.03
C GLN A 207 2.35 10.18 -12.85
N ARG A 208 2.82 10.95 -13.80
CA ARG A 208 3.88 10.55 -14.74
C ARG A 208 5.15 10.13 -14.01
N ARG A 209 5.66 10.96 -13.12
CA ARG A 209 6.87 10.66 -12.34
C ARG A 209 6.70 9.46 -11.40
N THR A 210 5.56 9.37 -10.73
CA THR A 210 5.25 8.24 -9.85
C THR A 210 5.24 6.93 -10.64
N LEU A 211 4.68 6.92 -11.85
CA LEU A 211 4.62 5.73 -12.68
C LEU A 211 6.01 5.25 -13.12
N SER A 212 6.99 6.13 -13.34
CA SER A 212 8.38 5.72 -13.62
C SER A 212 8.96 4.85 -12.50
N TYR A 213 8.77 5.24 -11.24
CA TYR A 213 9.19 4.40 -10.10
C TYR A 213 8.38 3.11 -9.99
N VAL A 214 7.06 3.17 -10.24
CA VAL A 214 6.21 1.97 -10.27
C VAL A 214 6.72 0.95 -11.29
N LEU A 215 7.10 1.41 -12.49
CA LEU A 215 7.66 0.54 -13.52
C LEU A 215 8.97 -0.09 -13.06
N MET A 216 9.91 0.71 -12.52
CA MET A 216 11.20 0.23 -12.02
C MET A 216 11.06 -0.84 -10.92
N ASP A 217 10.03 -0.71 -10.08
CA ASP A 217 9.76 -1.64 -8.97
C ASP A 217 8.87 -2.83 -9.37
N SER A 218 8.47 -2.91 -10.64
CA SER A 218 7.54 -3.94 -11.12
C SER A 218 8.27 -5.14 -11.75
N PRO A 219 7.82 -6.38 -11.50
CA PRO A 219 8.34 -7.54 -12.18
C PRO A 219 7.93 -7.58 -13.67
N ARG A 220 8.70 -8.25 -14.53
CA ARG A 220 8.47 -8.35 -15.98
C ARG A 220 7.02 -8.69 -16.35
N ARG A 221 6.38 -9.60 -15.61
CA ARG A 221 4.99 -9.97 -15.85
C ARG A 221 4.04 -8.76 -15.77
N VAL A 222 4.26 -7.89 -14.79
CA VAL A 222 3.47 -6.65 -14.61
C VAL A 222 3.76 -5.67 -15.73
N LEU A 223 5.05 -5.48 -16.10
CA LEU A 223 5.44 -4.62 -17.22
C LEU A 223 4.77 -5.05 -18.54
N ARG A 224 4.74 -6.36 -18.81
CA ARG A 224 4.01 -6.90 -19.96
C ARG A 224 2.49 -6.66 -19.87
N SER A 225 1.88 -6.79 -18.69
CA SER A 225 0.45 -6.50 -18.51
C SER A 225 0.11 -5.02 -18.75
N LEU A 226 1.09 -4.14 -18.55
CA LEU A 226 1.00 -2.72 -18.86
C LEU A 226 1.26 -2.42 -20.35
N GLY A 227 1.66 -3.40 -21.16
CA GLY A 227 1.87 -3.27 -22.60
C GLY A 227 3.30 -2.92 -23.01
N LEU A 228 4.28 -3.01 -22.08
CA LEU A 228 5.69 -2.83 -22.44
C LEU A 228 6.21 -4.06 -23.18
N ASP A 229 6.94 -3.83 -24.28
CA ASP A 229 7.68 -4.86 -24.99
C ASP A 229 9.01 -5.20 -24.29
N GLU A 230 9.75 -6.17 -24.83
CA GLU A 230 10.99 -6.64 -24.21
C GLU A 230 12.10 -5.58 -24.21
N ASP A 231 12.17 -4.71 -25.23
CA ASP A 231 13.18 -3.65 -25.31
C ASP A 231 12.92 -2.60 -24.23
N HIS A 232 11.67 -2.17 -24.06
CA HIS A 232 11.27 -1.28 -22.97
C HIS A 232 11.51 -1.92 -21.58
N ILE A 233 11.25 -3.21 -21.42
CA ILE A 233 11.50 -3.92 -20.17
C ILE A 233 12.99 -3.92 -19.81
N VAL A 234 13.88 -4.11 -20.77
CA VAL A 234 15.33 -4.03 -20.57
C VAL A 234 15.75 -2.63 -20.12
N ILE A 235 15.19 -1.56 -20.70
CA ILE A 235 15.44 -0.18 -20.26
C ILE A 235 15.02 0.01 -18.80
N VAL A 236 13.81 -0.45 -18.43
CA VAL A 236 13.30 -0.36 -17.07
C VAL A 236 14.19 -1.10 -16.07
N GLU A 237 14.64 -2.33 -16.40
CA GLU A 237 15.53 -3.10 -15.53
C GLU A 237 16.90 -2.44 -15.34
N GLN A 238 17.46 -1.84 -16.40
CA GLN A 238 18.70 -1.07 -16.29
C GLN A 238 18.53 0.18 -15.43
N ALA A 239 17.42 0.89 -15.60
CA ALA A 239 17.08 2.05 -14.77
C ALA A 239 16.94 1.66 -13.29
N ALA A 240 16.28 0.53 -13.00
CA ALA A 240 16.12 0.02 -11.65
C ALA A 240 17.47 -0.31 -10.97
N ARG A 241 18.41 -0.92 -11.71
CA ARG A 241 19.77 -1.24 -11.18
C ARG A 241 20.59 0.00 -10.84
N THR A 242 20.35 1.11 -11.53
CA THR A 242 21.09 2.37 -11.36
C THR A 242 20.30 3.42 -10.58
N ASN A 243 19.11 3.08 -10.10
CA ASN A 243 18.14 3.98 -9.47
C ASN A 243 17.96 5.30 -10.26
N ASN A 244 17.77 5.18 -11.59
CA ASN A 244 17.66 6.31 -12.50
C ASN A 244 16.28 6.34 -13.19
N PRO A 245 15.25 6.93 -12.56
CA PRO A 245 13.90 7.02 -13.14
C PRO A 245 13.84 7.84 -14.43
N GLY A 246 14.74 8.80 -14.62
CA GLY A 246 14.81 9.61 -15.85
C GLY A 246 15.00 8.82 -17.14
N ARG A 247 15.52 7.60 -17.05
CA ARG A 247 15.60 6.68 -18.22
C ARG A 247 14.25 6.05 -18.56
N VAL A 248 13.33 6.02 -17.60
CA VAL A 248 11.99 5.42 -17.74
C VAL A 248 10.95 6.47 -18.14
N ASP A 249 11.16 7.73 -17.77
CA ASP A 249 10.23 8.84 -18.06
C ASP A 249 9.74 8.87 -19.53
N PRO A 250 10.58 8.67 -20.55
CA PRO A 250 10.12 8.65 -21.95
C PRO A 250 9.16 7.49 -22.28
N LEU A 251 9.16 6.42 -21.49
CA LEU A 251 8.28 5.27 -21.68
C LEU A 251 6.89 5.50 -21.09
N VAL A 252 6.74 6.50 -20.21
CA VAL A 252 5.46 6.82 -19.58
C VAL A 252 4.62 7.67 -20.52
N THR A 253 3.98 7.02 -21.48
CA THR A 253 3.05 7.63 -22.42
C THR A 253 1.69 7.90 -21.78
N ASP A 254 0.88 8.78 -22.39
CA ASP A 254 -0.51 9.01 -21.95
C ASP A 254 -1.36 7.74 -22.01
N GLU A 255 -1.11 6.89 -22.99
CA GLU A 255 -1.79 5.59 -23.09
C GLU A 255 -1.46 4.71 -21.87
N LEU A 256 -0.18 4.64 -21.51
CA LEU A 256 0.28 3.87 -20.34
C LEU A 256 -0.30 4.43 -19.03
N LEU A 257 -0.35 5.77 -18.87
CA LEU A 257 -0.98 6.42 -17.74
C LEU A 257 -2.46 6.03 -17.63
N ARG A 258 -3.23 6.13 -18.72
CA ARG A 258 -4.65 5.74 -18.75
C ARG A 258 -4.86 4.27 -18.50
N ARG A 259 -3.94 3.42 -18.95
CA ARG A 259 -4.00 1.98 -18.68
C ARG A 259 -3.75 1.65 -17.21
N TYR A 260 -2.88 2.43 -16.55
CA TYR A 260 -2.51 2.21 -15.15
C TYR A 260 -3.54 2.83 -14.19
N GLN A 261 -4.00 4.06 -14.42
CA GLN A 261 -4.90 4.82 -13.55
C GLN A 261 -6.37 4.72 -14.00
N ILE A 262 -7.30 5.06 -13.11
CA ILE A 262 -8.70 5.29 -13.45
C ILE A 262 -8.79 6.72 -14.00
N THR A 263 -9.30 6.89 -15.24
CA THR A 263 -9.22 8.18 -15.95
C THR A 263 -10.48 8.48 -16.74
N GLY A 264 -10.77 9.76 -16.89
CA GLY A 264 -11.88 10.26 -17.69
C GLY A 264 -12.65 11.37 -16.97
N THR A 265 -13.85 11.66 -17.44
CA THR A 265 -14.80 12.51 -16.70
C THR A 265 -15.18 11.82 -15.38
N PRO A 266 -15.68 12.55 -14.37
CA PRO A 266 -16.14 11.94 -13.12
C PRO A 266 -17.09 10.75 -13.33
N LYS A 267 -18.02 10.87 -14.30
CA LYS A 267 -18.99 9.81 -14.63
C LYS A 267 -18.33 8.58 -15.26
N GLU A 268 -17.31 8.76 -16.10
CA GLU A 268 -16.54 7.65 -16.68
C GLU A 268 -15.71 6.95 -15.60
N CYS A 269 -15.09 7.72 -14.69
CA CYS A 269 -14.37 7.18 -13.55
C CYS A 269 -15.30 6.36 -12.62
N GLU A 270 -16.50 6.87 -12.32
CA GLU A 270 -17.52 6.15 -11.55
C GLU A 270 -17.89 4.82 -12.22
N ALA A 271 -18.16 4.84 -13.52
CA ALA A 271 -18.48 3.63 -14.27
C ALA A 271 -17.33 2.61 -14.28
N GLU A 272 -16.07 3.08 -14.35
CA GLU A 272 -14.90 2.22 -14.29
C GLU A 272 -14.71 1.61 -12.90
N VAL A 273 -14.85 2.40 -11.83
CA VAL A 273 -14.80 1.92 -10.44
C VAL A 273 -15.86 0.87 -10.21
N ALA A 274 -17.13 1.15 -10.60
CA ALA A 274 -18.25 0.22 -10.45
C ALA A 274 -17.97 -1.15 -11.15
N ARG A 275 -17.43 -1.09 -12.37
CA ARG A 275 -17.05 -2.31 -13.09
C ARG A 275 -15.96 -3.09 -12.37
N MET A 276 -14.93 -2.41 -11.85
CA MET A 276 -13.84 -3.06 -11.12
C MET A 276 -14.34 -3.70 -9.81
N VAL A 277 -15.15 -2.98 -9.04
CA VAL A 277 -15.75 -3.47 -7.80
C VAL A 277 -16.57 -4.73 -8.08
N THR A 278 -17.45 -4.69 -9.05
CA THR A 278 -18.32 -5.83 -9.40
C THR A 278 -17.52 -7.00 -9.97
N ALA A 279 -16.62 -6.74 -10.92
CA ALA A 279 -15.87 -7.81 -11.62
C ALA A 279 -14.90 -8.55 -10.69
N HIS A 280 -14.39 -7.90 -9.65
CA HIS A 280 -13.36 -8.42 -8.76
C HIS A 280 -13.81 -8.57 -7.31
N ASN A 281 -15.08 -8.32 -7.02
CA ASN A 281 -15.64 -8.34 -5.66
C ASN A 281 -14.74 -7.57 -4.66
N LEU A 282 -14.36 -6.33 -5.03
CA LEU A 282 -13.45 -5.53 -4.22
C LEU A 282 -14.12 -5.13 -2.89
N HIS A 283 -13.41 -5.37 -1.81
CA HIS A 283 -13.84 -4.95 -0.47
C HIS A 283 -13.74 -3.43 -0.27
N ALA A 284 -12.72 -2.81 -0.87
CA ALA A 284 -12.51 -1.36 -0.82
C ALA A 284 -11.74 -0.85 -2.04
N VAL A 285 -11.96 0.43 -2.34
CA VAL A 285 -11.14 1.21 -3.28
C VAL A 285 -10.42 2.28 -2.48
N LEU A 286 -9.09 2.24 -2.49
CA LEU A 286 -8.21 3.18 -1.83
C LEU A 286 -7.73 4.22 -2.85
N ILE A 287 -7.77 5.50 -2.47
CA ILE A 287 -7.42 6.61 -3.35
C ILE A 287 -6.08 7.19 -2.92
N ASP A 288 -5.17 7.32 -3.87
CA ASP A 288 -3.91 8.02 -3.68
C ASP A 288 -4.12 9.53 -3.52
N ALA A 289 -3.71 10.11 -2.39
CA ALA A 289 -3.61 11.54 -2.12
C ALA A 289 -2.14 11.84 -1.76
N LEU A 290 -1.34 12.16 -2.78
CA LEU A 290 0.14 12.18 -2.69
C LEU A 290 0.75 13.58 -2.82
N SER A 291 -0.04 14.66 -2.77
CA SER A 291 0.50 16.01 -2.80
C SER A 291 1.22 16.35 -1.49
N MET A 292 2.20 17.24 -1.59
CA MET A 292 2.81 17.88 -0.40
C MET A 292 1.95 19.04 0.14
N ASP A 293 0.88 19.39 -0.57
CA ASP A 293 -0.10 20.42 -0.23
C ASP A 293 -1.37 19.79 0.34
N LEU A 294 -1.83 20.31 1.49
CA LEU A 294 -3.03 19.82 2.17
C LEU A 294 -4.30 20.10 1.37
N ASP A 295 -4.44 21.30 0.80
CA ASP A 295 -5.66 21.70 0.09
C ASP A 295 -5.85 20.89 -1.19
N GLU A 296 -4.74 20.56 -1.89
CA GLU A 296 -4.78 19.65 -3.02
C GLU A 296 -5.26 18.24 -2.61
N ASN A 297 -4.74 17.70 -1.52
CA ASN A 297 -5.16 16.39 -1.01
C ASN A 297 -6.63 16.40 -0.55
N LEU A 298 -7.06 17.46 0.15
CA LEU A 298 -8.47 17.64 0.54
C LEU A 298 -9.39 17.70 -0.67
N SER A 299 -8.98 18.42 -1.72
CA SER A 299 -9.71 18.47 -2.98
C SER A 299 -9.81 17.08 -3.63
N VAL A 300 -8.71 16.33 -3.67
CA VAL A 300 -8.69 14.98 -4.25
C VAL A 300 -9.65 14.06 -3.50
N ILE A 301 -9.58 13.97 -2.16
CA ILE A 301 -10.46 13.07 -1.40
C ILE A 301 -11.92 13.52 -1.44
N SER A 302 -12.20 14.83 -1.40
CA SER A 302 -13.57 15.34 -1.47
C SER A 302 -14.24 15.05 -2.81
N ASN A 303 -13.53 15.25 -3.92
CA ASN A 303 -14.07 15.05 -5.27
C ASN A 303 -14.09 13.59 -5.71
N SER A 304 -13.20 12.74 -5.16
CA SER A 304 -13.18 11.31 -5.47
C SER A 304 -14.26 10.53 -4.70
N LEU A 305 -14.67 11.00 -3.55
CA LEU A 305 -15.65 10.30 -2.71
C LEU A 305 -17.00 10.03 -3.40
N PRO A 306 -17.64 11.00 -4.09
CA PRO A 306 -18.88 10.74 -4.83
C PRO A 306 -18.71 9.67 -5.91
N ILE A 307 -17.52 9.60 -6.55
CA ILE A 307 -17.19 8.63 -7.60
C ILE A 307 -17.18 7.20 -7.04
N ILE A 308 -16.76 7.02 -5.78
CA ILE A 308 -16.67 5.68 -5.17
C ILE A 308 -17.93 5.30 -4.39
N LYS A 309 -18.60 6.23 -3.72
CA LYS A 309 -19.77 5.92 -2.88
C LYS A 309 -20.95 5.29 -3.63
N GLY A 310 -21.12 5.61 -4.91
CA GLY A 310 -22.15 4.98 -5.74
C GLY A 310 -21.86 3.53 -6.13
N THR A 311 -20.69 2.99 -5.80
CA THR A 311 -20.21 1.71 -6.33
C THR A 311 -19.98 0.62 -5.26
N LEU A 312 -19.98 0.97 -3.98
CA LEU A 312 -19.68 0.09 -2.83
C LEU A 312 -20.92 -0.26 -2.00
N THR A 313 -22.10 -0.37 -2.63
CA THR A 313 -23.36 -0.78 -1.94
C THR A 313 -23.56 -2.29 -1.96
#